data_7b270a94ac0c8e74d9fdd18321fc9901
#
_entry.id   7b270a94ac0c8e74d9fdd18321fc9901
#
_cell.length_a   1.000
_cell.length_b   1.000
_cell.length_c   1.000
_cell.angle_alpha   90.00
_cell.angle_beta   90.00
_cell.angle_gamma   90.00
#
_symmetry.space_group_name_H-M   'P 1'
#
loop_
_entity.id
_entity.type
_entity.pdbx_description
1 polymer ?
#
loop_
_entity_poly.entity_id
_entity_poly.type
_entity_poly.pdbx_seq_one_letter_code
_entity_poly.pdbx_strand_id
1 'polypeptide(L)'
;KRAPKRRSKKRPKPGLLDGIDTSDLSADERELVRRRAAIKKSMKGNKRANTKPELLVRQRLRAAGLTGYRLEWKVPGKPDIAFPGRKIAIFVNGCFWHRCPKCNPSQPKRNVEFWEAKFRRNIERDRTAVAALTQMGWTPITIWECELKKDRIDATMEKVIEQVRAAEPQC
;
A
#
# COMPACT_ATOMS: atom_id res chain seq x y z
N LYS A 1 35.58 -19.75 4.94
CA LYS A 1 34.36 -19.28 4.26
C LYS A 1 34.51 -17.78 4.00
N ARG A 2 34.70 -17.39 2.74
CA ARG A 2 34.89 -15.98 2.33
C ARG A 2 33.51 -15.27 2.32
N ALA A 3 33.41 -14.10 2.98
CA ALA A 3 32.23 -13.25 2.96
C ALA A 3 31.94 -12.72 1.54
N PRO A 4 30.66 -12.57 1.14
CA PRO A 4 30.31 -12.08 -0.19
C PRO A 4 30.74 -10.62 -0.34
N LYS A 5 31.52 -10.31 -1.37
CA LYS A 5 31.94 -8.95 -1.74
C LYS A 5 30.69 -8.10 -2.03
N ARG A 6 30.48 -7.05 -1.25
CA ARG A 6 29.49 -6.02 -1.52
C ARG A 6 29.76 -5.41 -2.91
N ARG A 7 28.83 -5.59 -3.84
CA ARG A 7 28.83 -4.90 -5.13
C ARG A 7 28.80 -3.40 -4.85
N SER A 8 29.90 -2.71 -5.15
CA SER A 8 29.96 -1.25 -5.11
C SER A 8 28.95 -0.69 -6.11
N LYS A 9 27.97 0.10 -5.62
CA LYS A 9 27.10 0.87 -6.49
C LYS A 9 27.98 1.86 -7.26
N LYS A 10 28.14 1.67 -8.59
CA LYS A 10 28.82 2.64 -9.46
C LYS A 10 28.21 4.01 -9.21
N ARG A 11 29.05 4.99 -8.85
CA ARG A 11 28.64 6.40 -8.77
C ARG A 11 28.10 6.82 -10.14
N PRO A 12 26.94 7.49 -10.22
CA PRO A 12 26.43 8.00 -11.48
C PRO A 12 27.45 8.97 -12.08
N LYS A 13 27.66 8.89 -13.39
CA LYS A 13 28.54 9.84 -14.10
C LYS A 13 28.04 11.28 -13.87
N PRO A 14 28.92 12.23 -13.55
CA PRO A 14 28.53 13.63 -13.45
C PRO A 14 27.94 14.10 -14.78
N GLY A 15 26.78 14.75 -14.75
CA GLY A 15 26.08 15.24 -15.94
C GLY A 15 24.94 14.37 -16.48
N LEU A 16 24.77 13.10 -16.04
CA LEU A 16 23.68 12.24 -16.51
C LEU A 16 22.60 12.10 -15.43
N LEU A 17 21.43 12.66 -15.66
CA LEU A 17 20.24 12.51 -14.83
C LEU A 17 19.16 11.71 -15.60
N ASP A 18 18.85 10.50 -15.13
CA ASP A 18 17.84 9.60 -15.72
C ASP A 18 18.07 9.33 -17.23
N GLY A 19 19.35 9.28 -17.67
CA GLY A 19 19.76 9.09 -19.08
C GLY A 19 19.79 10.38 -19.92
N ILE A 20 19.52 11.53 -19.33
CA ILE A 20 19.57 12.85 -19.99
C ILE A 20 20.89 13.53 -19.63
N ASP A 21 21.66 13.93 -20.65
CA ASP A 21 22.83 14.78 -20.45
C ASP A 21 22.35 16.17 -20.02
N THR A 22 22.88 16.67 -18.94
CA THR A 22 22.49 17.94 -18.34
C THR A 22 23.63 18.98 -18.38
N SER A 23 24.73 18.68 -19.09
CA SER A 23 25.91 19.56 -19.15
C SER A 23 25.56 20.92 -19.76
N ASP A 24 24.73 20.94 -20.83
CA ASP A 24 24.40 22.14 -21.61
C ASP A 24 23.13 22.83 -21.14
N LEU A 25 22.46 22.33 -20.09
CA LEU A 25 21.22 22.91 -19.57
C LEU A 25 21.49 24.08 -18.63
N SER A 26 20.63 25.09 -18.66
CA SER A 26 20.58 26.15 -17.67
C SER A 26 20.27 25.64 -16.26
N ALA A 27 20.47 26.46 -15.23
CA ALA A 27 20.19 26.09 -13.85
C ALA A 27 18.72 25.67 -13.65
N ASP A 28 17.77 26.38 -14.25
CA ASP A 28 16.34 26.13 -14.14
C ASP A 28 15.93 24.84 -14.87
N GLU A 29 16.48 24.58 -16.04
CA GLU A 29 16.25 23.34 -16.77
C GLU A 29 16.80 22.13 -16.03
N ARG A 30 17.99 22.23 -15.42
CA ARG A 30 18.55 21.18 -14.58
C ARG A 30 17.66 20.87 -13.38
N GLU A 31 17.10 21.89 -12.72
CA GLU A 31 16.16 21.72 -11.61
C GLU A 31 14.88 21.03 -12.07
N LEU A 32 14.35 21.41 -13.24
CA LEU A 32 13.16 20.79 -13.83
C LEU A 32 13.40 19.31 -14.14
N VAL A 33 14.55 18.95 -14.71
CA VAL A 33 14.95 17.56 -14.99
C VAL A 33 15.09 16.77 -13.70
N ARG A 34 15.79 17.31 -12.69
CA ARG A 34 15.91 16.68 -11.35
C ARG A 34 14.53 16.41 -10.74
N ARG A 35 13.63 17.38 -10.83
CA ARG A 35 12.27 17.25 -10.30
C ARG A 35 11.47 16.16 -11.03
N ARG A 36 11.53 16.11 -12.35
CA ARG A 36 10.87 15.07 -13.16
C ARG A 36 11.43 13.69 -12.82
N ALA A 37 12.76 13.56 -12.69
CA ALA A 37 13.41 12.33 -12.28
C ALA A 37 13.00 11.87 -10.87
N ALA A 38 12.88 12.80 -9.92
CA ALA A 38 12.42 12.51 -8.56
C ALA A 38 10.95 12.03 -8.55
N ILE A 39 10.07 12.69 -9.32
CA ILE A 39 8.67 12.27 -9.47
C ILE A 39 8.59 10.87 -10.10
N LYS A 40 9.31 10.61 -11.18
CA LYS A 40 9.36 9.32 -11.86
C LYS A 40 9.87 8.21 -10.93
N LYS A 41 10.91 8.48 -10.15
CA LYS A 41 11.45 7.56 -9.14
C LYS A 41 10.43 7.26 -8.05
N SER A 42 9.74 8.28 -7.54
CA SER A 42 8.67 8.12 -6.54
C SER A 42 7.52 7.28 -7.09
N MET A 43 7.04 7.56 -8.31
CA MET A 43 5.97 6.80 -8.95
C MET A 43 6.37 5.33 -9.19
N LYS A 44 7.62 5.08 -9.61
CA LYS A 44 8.16 3.72 -9.82
C LYS A 44 8.29 2.95 -8.50
N GLY A 45 8.46 3.65 -7.37
CA GLY A 45 8.50 3.06 -6.03
C GLY A 45 7.13 2.64 -5.50
N ASN A 46 6.03 3.15 -6.06
CA ASN A 46 4.67 2.81 -5.65
C ASN A 46 4.26 1.45 -6.21
N LYS A 47 4.37 0.42 -5.40
CA LYS A 47 3.93 -0.93 -5.76
C LYS A 47 2.40 -1.01 -5.69
N ARG A 48 1.80 -1.71 -6.65
CA ARG A 48 0.36 -1.99 -6.67
C ARG A 48 -0.02 -3.09 -5.69
N ALA A 49 0.86 -4.06 -5.49
CA ALA A 49 0.65 -5.22 -4.62
C ALA A 49 1.97 -5.61 -3.95
N ASN A 50 1.92 -6.45 -2.94
CA ASN A 50 3.06 -6.88 -2.14
C ASN A 50 3.80 -5.71 -1.51
N THR A 51 3.06 -4.73 -1.04
CA THR A 51 3.59 -3.61 -0.25
C THR A 51 4.12 -4.10 1.11
N LYS A 52 4.96 -3.31 1.74
CA LYS A 52 5.48 -3.66 3.08
C LYS A 52 4.36 -3.91 4.11
N PRO A 53 3.32 -3.05 4.20
CA PRO A 53 2.18 -3.28 5.08
C PRO A 53 1.45 -4.60 4.82
N GLU A 54 1.13 -4.92 3.56
CA GLU A 54 0.48 -6.18 3.21
C GLU A 54 1.32 -7.41 3.59
N LEU A 55 2.63 -7.38 3.32
CA LEU A 55 3.55 -8.45 3.69
C LEU A 55 3.58 -8.68 5.19
N LEU A 56 3.57 -7.60 5.96
CA LEU A 56 3.57 -7.64 7.42
C LEU A 56 2.29 -8.26 7.97
N VAL A 57 1.13 -7.86 7.45
CA VAL A 57 -0.17 -8.45 7.82
C VAL A 57 -0.18 -9.95 7.50
N ARG A 58 0.27 -10.35 6.31
CA ARG A 58 0.36 -11.77 5.92
C ARG A 58 1.30 -12.57 6.82
N GLN A 59 2.42 -11.99 7.22
CA GLN A 59 3.35 -12.62 8.16
C GLN A 59 2.68 -12.87 9.51
N ARG A 60 1.96 -11.89 10.05
CA ARG A 60 1.24 -12.01 11.32
C ARG A 60 0.09 -13.03 11.26
N LEU A 61 -0.68 -13.05 10.18
CA LEU A 61 -1.72 -14.06 9.98
C LEU A 61 -1.16 -15.48 9.92
N ARG A 62 -0.04 -15.69 9.22
CA ARG A 62 0.65 -17.00 9.18
C ARG A 62 1.16 -17.41 10.54
N ALA A 63 1.77 -16.50 11.29
CA ALA A 63 2.26 -16.78 12.65
C ALA A 63 1.11 -17.19 13.59
N ALA A 64 -0.12 -16.72 13.34
CA ALA A 64 -1.32 -17.11 14.06
C ALA A 64 -2.00 -18.39 13.52
N GLY A 65 -1.39 -19.09 12.54
CA GLY A 65 -1.92 -20.30 11.91
C GLY A 65 -2.99 -20.07 10.84
N LEU A 66 -3.26 -18.81 10.47
CA LEU A 66 -4.28 -18.45 9.48
C LEU A 66 -3.67 -18.43 8.07
N THR A 67 -3.55 -19.58 7.42
CA THR A 67 -2.87 -19.76 6.12
C THR A 67 -3.80 -19.94 4.92
N GLY A 68 -5.08 -20.22 5.14
CA GLY A 68 -6.07 -20.55 4.08
C GLY A 68 -6.57 -19.35 3.27
N TYR A 69 -5.89 -18.21 3.30
CA TYR A 69 -6.29 -17.02 2.54
C TYR A 69 -5.89 -17.07 1.07
N ARG A 70 -6.57 -16.23 0.26
CA ARG A 70 -6.25 -15.94 -1.14
C ARG A 70 -5.89 -14.46 -1.27
N LEU A 71 -5.08 -14.13 -2.27
CA LEU A 71 -4.69 -12.74 -2.59
C LEU A 71 -5.49 -12.25 -3.78
N GLU A 72 -5.78 -10.95 -3.83
CA GLU A 72 -6.51 -10.30 -4.93
C GLU A 72 -7.75 -11.09 -5.39
N TRP A 73 -8.51 -11.63 -4.44
CA TRP A 73 -9.67 -12.47 -4.71
C TRP A 73 -10.71 -11.73 -5.56
N LYS A 74 -11.39 -12.46 -6.45
CA LYS A 74 -12.34 -11.90 -7.45
C LYS A 74 -13.69 -11.51 -6.82
N VAL A 75 -13.67 -10.60 -5.86
CA VAL A 75 -14.84 -9.98 -5.24
C VAL A 75 -14.70 -8.45 -5.33
N PRO A 76 -15.78 -7.68 -5.08
CA PRO A 76 -15.72 -6.21 -5.10
C PRO A 76 -14.52 -5.65 -4.32
N GLY A 77 -13.85 -4.66 -4.90
CA GLY A 77 -12.67 -4.03 -4.33
C GLY A 77 -11.36 -4.81 -4.45
N LYS A 78 -11.39 -6.11 -4.81
CA LYS A 78 -10.19 -6.99 -4.88
C LYS A 78 -9.34 -6.87 -3.61
N PRO A 79 -9.80 -7.40 -2.47
CA PRO A 79 -9.10 -7.28 -1.21
C PRO A 79 -7.68 -7.86 -1.28
N ASP A 80 -6.75 -7.26 -0.53
CA ASP A 80 -5.35 -7.70 -0.47
C ASP A 80 -5.24 -9.13 0.09
N ILE A 81 -6.16 -9.48 1.01
CA ILE A 81 -6.24 -10.81 1.62
C ILE A 81 -7.71 -11.18 1.76
N ALA A 82 -8.09 -12.37 1.32
CA ALA A 82 -9.43 -12.90 1.47
C ALA A 82 -9.42 -14.29 2.07
N PHE A 83 -10.37 -14.57 2.94
CA PHE A 83 -10.69 -15.92 3.41
C PHE A 83 -12.07 -16.32 2.82
N PRO A 84 -12.11 -16.91 1.61
CA PRO A 84 -13.38 -17.17 0.93
C PRO A 84 -14.31 -18.08 1.74
N GLY A 85 -13.78 -19.14 2.35
CA GLY A 85 -14.57 -20.05 3.19
C GLY A 85 -15.13 -19.41 4.47
N ARG A 86 -14.66 -18.22 4.84
CA ARG A 86 -15.16 -17.46 6.00
C ARG A 86 -15.84 -16.15 5.58
N LYS A 87 -15.90 -15.88 4.28
CA LYS A 87 -16.38 -14.62 3.70
C LYS A 87 -15.78 -13.37 4.34
N ILE A 88 -14.46 -13.38 4.59
CA ILE A 88 -13.72 -12.24 5.12
C ILE A 88 -12.86 -11.62 4.02
N ALA A 89 -12.93 -10.30 3.87
CA ALA A 89 -12.14 -9.50 2.95
C ALA A 89 -11.31 -8.47 3.72
N ILE A 90 -9.98 -8.55 3.65
CA ILE A 90 -9.08 -7.64 4.36
C ILE A 90 -8.42 -6.70 3.35
N PHE A 91 -8.58 -5.40 3.58
CA PHE A 91 -7.93 -4.31 2.86
C PHE A 91 -6.83 -3.69 3.73
N VAL A 92 -5.63 -3.52 3.16
CA VAL A 92 -4.50 -2.89 3.83
C VAL A 92 -4.25 -1.52 3.20
N ASN A 93 -4.92 -0.51 3.70
CA ASN A 93 -4.99 0.80 3.10
C ASN A 93 -3.80 1.70 3.49
N GLY A 94 -3.07 2.19 2.48
CA GLY A 94 -2.06 3.24 2.67
C GLY A 94 -2.73 4.56 3.07
N CYS A 95 -2.30 5.13 4.19
CA CYS A 95 -2.94 6.31 4.80
C CYS A 95 -3.07 7.51 3.86
N PHE A 96 -2.04 7.79 3.08
CA PHE A 96 -2.04 8.90 2.12
C PHE A 96 -3.06 8.69 0.99
N TRP A 97 -3.08 7.51 0.40
CA TRP A 97 -3.87 7.22 -0.80
C TRP A 97 -5.37 7.13 -0.56
N HIS A 98 -5.74 6.60 0.61
CA HIS A 98 -7.13 6.35 1.02
C HIS A 98 -7.62 7.35 2.07
N ARG A 99 -6.83 8.40 2.36
CA ARG A 99 -7.17 9.49 3.29
C ARG A 99 -7.62 8.96 4.64
N CYS A 100 -6.69 8.29 5.33
CA CYS A 100 -6.94 7.71 6.64
C CYS A 100 -7.58 8.71 7.62
N PRO A 101 -8.76 8.40 8.20
CA PRO A 101 -9.41 9.30 9.15
C PRO A 101 -8.71 9.34 10.51
N LYS A 102 -7.87 8.34 10.83
CA LYS A 102 -7.20 8.21 12.13
C LYS A 102 -5.95 9.07 12.26
N CYS A 103 -5.12 9.15 11.22
CA CYS A 103 -3.86 9.87 11.27
C CYS A 103 -3.84 11.16 10.44
N ASN A 104 -4.93 11.48 9.74
CA ASN A 104 -5.11 12.69 8.94
C ASN A 104 -3.85 13.06 8.13
N PRO A 105 -3.48 12.29 7.10
CA PRO A 105 -2.23 12.48 6.38
C PRO A 105 -2.22 13.83 5.67
N SER A 106 -1.03 14.46 5.57
CA SER A 106 -0.84 15.76 4.95
C SER A 106 -1.34 15.81 3.51
N GLN A 107 -1.85 16.96 3.08
CA GLN A 107 -2.26 17.18 1.70
C GLN A 107 -1.07 17.67 0.85
N PRO A 108 -1.01 17.26 -0.44
CA PRO A 108 -0.04 17.81 -1.38
C PRO A 108 -0.29 19.30 -1.59
N LYS A 109 0.79 20.11 -1.50
CA LYS A 109 0.72 21.57 -1.72
C LYS A 109 0.67 21.97 -3.20
N ARG A 110 0.88 21.03 -4.13
CA ARG A 110 0.90 21.25 -5.58
C ARG A 110 -0.11 20.34 -6.25
N ASN A 111 -0.69 20.82 -7.35
CA ASN A 111 -1.74 20.11 -8.09
C ASN A 111 -2.88 19.66 -7.16
N VAL A 112 -3.33 20.56 -6.30
CA VAL A 112 -4.31 20.27 -5.24
C VAL A 112 -5.57 19.67 -5.83
N GLU A 113 -6.16 20.27 -6.86
CA GLU A 113 -7.37 19.79 -7.52
C GLU A 113 -7.24 18.34 -8.06
N PHE A 114 -6.09 18.03 -8.68
CA PHE A 114 -5.80 16.66 -9.15
C PHE A 114 -5.81 15.67 -8.00
N TRP A 115 -5.16 16.02 -6.88
CA TRP A 115 -5.09 15.15 -5.73
C TRP A 115 -6.43 14.98 -5.03
N GLU A 116 -7.19 16.06 -4.89
CA GLU A 116 -8.54 16.01 -4.31
C GLU A 116 -9.47 15.12 -5.13
N ALA A 117 -9.47 15.30 -6.46
CA ALA A 117 -10.25 14.46 -7.35
C ALA A 117 -9.82 12.98 -7.27
N LYS A 118 -8.52 12.71 -7.12
CA LYS A 118 -7.98 11.37 -6.97
C LYS A 118 -8.37 10.75 -5.63
N PHE A 119 -8.26 11.48 -4.55
CA PHE A 119 -8.66 11.02 -3.21
C PHE A 119 -10.15 10.73 -3.13
N ARG A 120 -10.98 11.63 -3.66
CA ARG A 120 -12.45 11.42 -3.72
C ARG A 120 -12.81 10.13 -4.44
N ARG A 121 -12.22 9.89 -5.62
CA ARG A 121 -12.43 8.64 -6.36
C ARG A 121 -11.96 7.40 -5.61
N ASN A 122 -10.86 7.47 -4.88
CA ASN A 122 -10.39 6.35 -4.07
C ASN A 122 -11.37 6.05 -2.92
N ILE A 123 -11.78 7.09 -2.17
CA ILE A 123 -12.73 6.95 -1.05
C ILE A 123 -14.06 6.38 -1.54
N GLU A 124 -14.59 6.88 -2.65
CA GLU A 124 -15.86 6.41 -3.21
C GLU A 124 -15.78 4.95 -3.66
N ARG A 125 -14.70 4.60 -4.36
CA ARG A 125 -14.45 3.22 -4.77
C ARG A 125 -14.36 2.27 -3.55
N ASP A 126 -13.63 2.67 -2.51
CA ASP A 126 -13.48 1.87 -1.29
C ASP A 126 -14.81 1.71 -0.58
N ARG A 127 -15.60 2.79 -0.48
CA ARG A 127 -16.96 2.76 0.10
C ARG A 127 -17.90 1.84 -0.66
N THR A 128 -17.91 1.94 -1.98
CA THR A 128 -18.72 1.08 -2.85
C THR A 128 -18.32 -0.39 -2.70
N ALA A 129 -17.03 -0.67 -2.65
CA ALA A 129 -16.53 -2.03 -2.48
C ALA A 129 -16.95 -2.63 -1.13
N VAL A 130 -16.82 -1.88 -0.05
CA VAL A 130 -17.25 -2.30 1.30
C VAL A 130 -18.76 -2.58 1.32
N ALA A 131 -19.59 -1.68 0.78
CA ALA A 131 -21.02 -1.85 0.72
C ALA A 131 -21.44 -3.10 -0.07
N ALA A 132 -20.83 -3.30 -1.26
CA ALA A 132 -21.09 -4.46 -2.10
C ALA A 132 -20.69 -5.77 -1.42
N LEU A 133 -19.54 -5.82 -0.75
CA LEU A 133 -19.09 -6.98 0.03
C LEU A 133 -20.08 -7.31 1.16
N THR A 134 -20.52 -6.29 1.90
CA THR A 134 -21.50 -6.48 2.99
C THR A 134 -22.82 -7.05 2.46
N GLN A 135 -23.30 -6.54 1.33
CA GLN A 135 -24.52 -7.08 0.67
C GLN A 135 -24.36 -8.54 0.23
N MET A 136 -23.13 -8.96 -0.13
CA MET A 136 -22.82 -10.34 -0.48
C MET A 136 -22.59 -11.24 0.75
N GLY A 137 -22.80 -10.73 1.97
CA GLY A 137 -22.58 -11.45 3.22
C GLY A 137 -21.09 -11.61 3.58
N TRP A 138 -20.21 -10.80 3.01
CA TRP A 138 -18.81 -10.74 3.40
C TRP A 138 -18.60 -9.77 4.55
N THR A 139 -17.60 -10.05 5.38
CA THR A 139 -17.12 -9.14 6.42
C THR A 139 -15.88 -8.40 5.92
N PRO A 140 -16.00 -7.12 5.50
CA PRO A 140 -14.84 -6.33 5.12
C PRO A 140 -14.11 -5.82 6.36
N ILE A 141 -12.79 -6.00 6.40
CA ILE A 141 -11.89 -5.51 7.44
C ILE A 141 -10.90 -4.54 6.78
N THR A 142 -10.83 -3.30 7.26
CA THR A 142 -9.86 -2.32 6.78
C THR A 142 -8.78 -2.10 7.83
N ILE A 143 -7.53 -2.34 7.44
CA ILE A 143 -6.34 -2.09 8.26
C ILE A 143 -5.62 -0.89 7.65
N TRP A 144 -5.35 0.14 8.46
CA TRP A 144 -4.62 1.31 8.02
C TRP A 144 -3.11 1.15 8.26
N GLU A 145 -2.30 1.65 7.34
CA GLU A 145 -0.85 1.63 7.46
C GLU A 145 -0.34 2.20 8.79
N CYS A 146 -0.98 3.23 9.35
CA CYS A 146 -0.62 3.80 10.64
C CYS A 146 -0.89 2.87 11.84
N GLU A 147 -1.77 1.90 11.69
CA GLU A 147 -2.07 0.88 12.70
C GLU A 147 -1.04 -0.26 12.71
N LEU A 148 -0.24 -0.34 11.66
CA LEU A 148 0.84 -1.34 11.53
C LEU A 148 2.21 -0.82 12.01
N LYS A 149 2.23 0.35 12.67
CA LYS A 149 3.43 0.86 13.33
C LYS A 149 3.76 -0.01 14.54
N LYS A 150 5.07 -0.02 14.92
CA LYS A 150 5.62 -0.90 15.96
C LYS A 150 4.84 -0.87 17.29
N ASP A 151 4.30 0.29 17.64
CA ASP A 151 3.55 0.53 18.89
C ASP A 151 2.09 0.07 18.85
N ARG A 152 1.54 -0.25 17.67
CA ARG A 152 0.09 -0.54 17.48
C ARG A 152 -0.17 -1.87 16.79
N ILE A 153 0.81 -2.42 16.10
CA ILE A 153 0.62 -3.60 15.25
C ILE A 153 0.10 -4.80 16.02
N ASP A 154 0.57 -5.03 17.24
CA ASP A 154 0.20 -6.21 18.01
C ASP A 154 -1.30 -6.15 18.37
N ALA A 155 -1.76 -5.02 18.92
CA ALA A 155 -3.18 -4.83 19.25
C ALA A 155 -4.10 -4.82 17.99
N THR A 156 -3.61 -4.29 16.86
CA THR A 156 -4.36 -4.31 15.60
C THR A 156 -4.49 -5.73 15.08
N MET A 157 -3.41 -6.48 15.06
CA MET A 157 -3.42 -7.83 14.52
C MET A 157 -4.16 -8.82 15.41
N GLU A 158 -4.12 -8.64 16.73
CA GLU A 158 -4.93 -9.43 17.68
C GLU A 158 -6.42 -9.33 17.34
N LYS A 159 -6.95 -8.12 17.18
CA LYS A 159 -8.34 -7.89 16.78
C LYS A 159 -8.69 -8.52 15.42
N VAL A 160 -7.80 -8.38 14.44
CA VAL A 160 -8.01 -8.96 13.10
C VAL A 160 -8.02 -10.48 13.16
N ILE A 161 -7.08 -11.08 13.89
CA ILE A 161 -6.97 -12.53 14.08
C ILE A 161 -8.21 -13.08 14.79
N GLU A 162 -8.68 -12.39 15.83
CA GLU A 162 -9.90 -12.74 16.55
C GLU A 162 -11.11 -12.72 15.62
N GLN A 163 -11.31 -11.66 14.84
CA GLN A 163 -12.40 -11.56 13.86
C GLN A 163 -12.34 -12.68 12.82
N VAL A 164 -11.15 -13.03 12.34
CA VAL A 164 -11.00 -14.13 11.37
C VAL A 164 -11.32 -15.48 12.00
N ARG A 165 -10.96 -15.71 13.26
CA ARG A 165 -11.25 -16.94 14.00
C ARG A 165 -12.72 -17.08 14.35
N ALA A 166 -13.36 -15.98 14.76
CA ALA A 166 -14.77 -15.95 15.14
C ALA A 166 -15.72 -16.20 13.94
N ALA A 167 -15.27 -15.91 12.73
CA ALA A 167 -16.06 -16.20 11.54
C ALA A 167 -16.07 -17.69 11.25
N GLU A 168 -17.24 -18.31 11.33
CA GLU A 168 -17.42 -19.74 11.03
C GLU A 168 -17.13 -20.03 9.54
N PRO A 169 -16.47 -21.17 9.25
CA PRO A 169 -16.33 -21.61 7.87
C PRO A 169 -17.71 -21.89 7.28
N GLN A 170 -18.03 -21.27 6.16
CA GLN A 170 -19.24 -21.58 5.42
C GLN A 170 -18.96 -22.79 4.50
N CYS A 171 -19.72 -23.84 4.67
CA CYS A 171 -19.73 -25.01 3.81
C CYS A 171 -20.24 -24.65 2.40
#